data_9c6ce5d43d8fcc906ae86b350b0c1b6e
#
_entry.id   9c6ce5d43d8fcc906ae86b350b0c1b6e
#
_cell.length_a   1.000
_cell.length_b   1.000
_cell.length_c   1.000
_cell.angle_alpha   90.00
_cell.angle_beta   90.00
_cell.angle_gamma   90.00
#
_symmetry.space_group_name_H-M   'P 1'
#
loop_
_entity.id
_entity.type
_entity.pdbx_description
1 polymer ?
#
loop_
_entity_poly.entity_id
_entity_poly.type
_entity_poly.pdbx_seq_one_letter_code
_entity_poly.pdbx_strand_id
1 'polypeptide(L)'
;MPYFEPVILFFLLGAIAGFVRSDLKIPGVLYESLSIFLLLAIGLKGGVELARYRLLDVALPALVVVAVGALIPLAAFPVLRRIGKLSRADAGSIAAHYGSVSVVTFAVGSTYLARLGQTAEGYMTVFLVLLEFPALVIGALLARQGERSAPSGHAEPPSWPFGPVLHEVFAGKSIVLLLGGLTIGWLAGPDGIAPLDLVFFDLFKGLLAFFLLEMGLVAASRIDDLRRAGVFLLAFATLFPLSAGGLGLIAGQLLGLSVGGITLLATLYASASYIAAPAAMRIAVPAANPALSIGAALGITFPFNLIVGIPLYHRLAQYVHQAGG
;
A
#
# COMPACT_ATOMS: atom_id res chain seq x y z
N MET A 1 -19.91 -21.52 -2.64
CA MET A 1 -19.34 -20.50 -1.74
C MET A 1 -18.63 -19.44 -2.58
N PRO A 2 -19.22 -18.27 -2.80
CA PRO A 2 -18.66 -17.25 -3.71
C PRO A 2 -17.78 -16.20 -3.00
N TYR A 3 -17.34 -16.42 -1.75
CA TYR A 3 -16.82 -15.33 -0.91
C TYR A 3 -15.30 -15.20 -0.87
N PHE A 4 -14.54 -16.19 -1.31
CA PHE A 4 -13.08 -16.07 -1.32
C PHE A 4 -12.52 -15.95 -2.74
N GLU A 5 -11.79 -14.87 -2.98
CA GLU A 5 -10.97 -14.74 -4.18
C GLU A 5 -9.92 -15.85 -4.18
N PRO A 6 -9.78 -16.65 -5.25
CA PRO A 6 -8.85 -17.79 -5.26
C PRO A 6 -7.42 -17.41 -4.91
N VAL A 7 -6.96 -16.23 -5.29
CA VAL A 7 -5.62 -15.75 -4.97
C VAL A 7 -5.40 -15.59 -3.45
N ILE A 8 -6.45 -15.32 -2.66
CA ILE A 8 -6.38 -15.23 -1.20
C ILE A 8 -6.14 -16.61 -0.59
N LEU A 9 -6.63 -17.68 -1.20
CA LEU A 9 -6.40 -19.05 -0.72
C LEU A 9 -4.92 -19.43 -0.78
N PHE A 10 -4.16 -18.89 -1.75
CA PHE A 10 -2.71 -19.07 -1.79
C PHE A 10 -2.01 -18.35 -0.63
N PHE A 11 -2.47 -17.18 -0.25
CA PHE A 11 -2.00 -16.50 0.96
C PHE A 11 -2.28 -17.36 2.21
N LEU A 12 -3.49 -17.89 2.35
CA LEU A 12 -3.85 -18.74 3.48
C LEU A 12 -3.03 -20.03 3.50
N LEU A 13 -2.79 -20.65 2.34
CA LEU A 13 -1.91 -21.82 2.23
C LEU A 13 -0.49 -21.49 2.71
N GLY A 14 0.08 -20.37 2.27
CA GLY A 14 1.39 -19.91 2.73
C GLY A 14 1.42 -19.65 4.24
N ALA A 15 0.40 -19.00 4.78
CA ALA A 15 0.28 -18.75 6.21
C ALA A 15 0.19 -20.07 7.01
N ILE A 16 -0.63 -21.02 6.56
CA ILE A 16 -0.73 -22.35 7.19
C ILE A 16 0.63 -23.07 7.14
N ALA A 17 1.29 -23.09 5.96
CA ALA A 17 2.60 -23.71 5.81
C ALA A 17 3.63 -23.11 6.77
N GLY A 18 3.62 -21.77 6.93
CA GLY A 18 4.48 -21.11 7.90
C GLY A 18 4.16 -21.48 9.36
N PHE A 19 2.87 -21.56 9.72
CA PHE A 19 2.45 -21.96 11.08
C PHE A 19 2.81 -23.40 11.44
N VAL A 20 2.65 -24.33 10.50
CA VAL A 20 3.04 -25.73 10.72
C VAL A 20 4.55 -25.96 10.55
N ARG A 21 5.30 -24.88 10.30
CA ARG A 21 6.76 -24.92 10.08
C ARG A 21 7.15 -25.88 8.95
N SER A 22 6.41 -25.82 7.84
CA SER A 22 6.73 -26.55 6.62
C SER A 22 8.14 -26.17 6.12
N ASP A 23 8.79 -27.06 5.40
CA ASP A 23 10.02 -26.82 4.66
C ASP A 23 9.81 -26.00 3.37
N LEU A 24 8.56 -25.63 3.06
CA LEU A 24 8.22 -24.79 1.93
C LEU A 24 8.92 -23.44 2.03
N LYS A 25 9.77 -23.15 1.03
CA LYS A 25 10.51 -21.91 0.92
C LYS A 25 10.47 -21.42 -0.53
N ILE A 26 10.13 -20.17 -0.72
CA ILE A 26 10.25 -19.53 -2.02
C ILE A 26 11.62 -18.81 -2.04
N PRO A 27 12.50 -19.11 -3.03
CA PRO A 27 13.79 -18.44 -3.13
C PRO A 27 13.60 -16.92 -3.24
N GLY A 28 14.44 -16.14 -2.52
CA GLY A 28 14.33 -14.68 -2.51
C GLY A 28 14.40 -14.04 -3.90
N VAL A 29 15.21 -14.63 -4.81
CA VAL A 29 15.28 -14.18 -6.22
C VAL A 29 13.93 -14.30 -6.92
N LEU A 30 13.19 -15.39 -6.68
CA LEU A 30 11.86 -15.58 -7.26
C LEU A 30 10.86 -14.56 -6.71
N TYR A 31 10.89 -14.32 -5.39
CA TYR A 31 10.09 -13.27 -4.76
C TYR A 31 10.35 -11.88 -5.37
N GLU A 32 11.63 -11.54 -5.56
CA GLU A 32 12.00 -10.26 -6.19
C GLU A 32 11.54 -10.17 -7.64
N SER A 33 11.70 -11.25 -8.42
CA SER A 33 11.25 -11.31 -9.82
C SER A 33 9.73 -11.16 -9.92
N LEU A 34 8.96 -11.83 -9.06
CA LEU A 34 7.51 -11.68 -8.98
C LEU A 34 7.10 -10.25 -8.61
N SER A 35 7.81 -9.63 -7.65
CA SER A 35 7.57 -8.24 -7.26
C SER A 35 7.80 -7.28 -8.42
N ILE A 36 8.92 -7.43 -9.16
CA ILE A 36 9.23 -6.62 -10.34
C ILE A 36 8.14 -6.78 -11.41
N PHE A 37 7.76 -8.01 -11.68
CA PHE A 37 6.72 -8.31 -12.66
C PHE A 37 5.38 -7.66 -12.30
N LEU A 38 4.90 -7.85 -11.07
CA LEU A 38 3.62 -7.33 -10.62
C LEU A 38 3.58 -5.79 -10.66
N LEU A 39 4.65 -5.14 -10.19
CA LEU A 39 4.76 -3.69 -10.22
C LEU A 39 4.71 -3.15 -11.65
N LEU A 40 5.48 -3.76 -12.55
CA LEU A 40 5.52 -3.37 -13.95
C LEU A 40 4.18 -3.62 -14.66
N ALA A 41 3.57 -4.78 -14.44
CA ALA A 41 2.27 -5.13 -15.03
C ALA A 41 1.15 -4.16 -14.58
N ILE A 42 1.12 -3.80 -13.29
CA ILE A 42 0.17 -2.81 -12.76
C ILE A 42 0.42 -1.43 -13.37
N GLY A 43 1.70 -1.02 -13.46
CA GLY A 43 2.07 0.23 -14.12
C GLY A 43 1.64 0.26 -15.58
N LEU A 44 1.98 -0.77 -16.37
CA LEU A 44 1.61 -0.89 -17.78
C LEU A 44 0.09 -0.81 -17.96
N LYS A 45 -0.67 -1.59 -17.20
CA LYS A 45 -2.13 -1.59 -17.27
C LYS A 45 -2.70 -0.20 -16.94
N GLY A 46 -2.19 0.43 -15.88
CA GLY A 46 -2.59 1.78 -15.50
C GLY A 46 -2.27 2.82 -16.57
N GLY A 47 -1.13 2.68 -17.25
CA GLY A 47 -0.73 3.56 -18.36
C GLY A 47 -1.63 3.43 -19.58
N VAL A 48 -1.92 2.19 -20.00
CA VAL A 48 -2.86 1.92 -21.10
C VAL A 48 -4.24 2.50 -20.81
N GLU A 49 -4.73 2.34 -19.58
CA GLU A 49 -6.02 2.91 -19.20
C GLU A 49 -5.97 4.44 -19.10
N LEU A 50 -4.86 5.02 -18.57
CA LEU A 50 -4.67 6.47 -18.49
C LEU A 50 -4.69 7.13 -19.87
N ALA A 51 -4.21 6.45 -20.92
CA ALA A 51 -4.23 6.96 -22.28
C ALA A 51 -5.65 7.26 -22.82
N ARG A 52 -6.69 6.72 -22.18
CA ARG A 52 -8.10 6.93 -22.51
C ARG A 52 -8.70 8.19 -21.88
N TYR A 53 -7.98 8.86 -20.96
CA TYR A 53 -8.45 10.01 -20.22
C TYR A 53 -7.66 11.26 -20.59
N ARG A 54 -8.31 12.43 -20.47
CA ARG A 54 -7.59 13.70 -20.55
C ARG A 54 -6.86 13.92 -19.22
N LEU A 55 -5.60 14.30 -19.25
CA LEU A 55 -4.79 14.52 -18.05
C LEU A 55 -5.44 15.52 -17.08
N LEU A 56 -6.12 16.53 -17.58
CA LEU A 56 -6.83 17.52 -16.75
C LEU A 56 -7.99 16.91 -15.96
N ASP A 57 -8.66 15.89 -16.50
CA ASP A 57 -9.78 15.22 -15.82
C ASP A 57 -9.29 14.35 -14.65
N VAL A 58 -8.02 13.93 -14.70
CA VAL A 58 -7.37 13.13 -13.64
C VAL A 58 -6.67 14.00 -12.60
N ALA A 59 -6.19 15.18 -13.00
CA ALA A 59 -5.34 16.03 -12.16
C ALA A 59 -6.05 16.52 -10.88
N LEU A 60 -7.30 16.99 -10.99
CA LEU A 60 -8.06 17.47 -9.83
C LEU A 60 -8.41 16.34 -8.85
N PRO A 61 -8.99 15.20 -9.29
CA PRO A 61 -9.16 14.04 -8.41
C PRO A 61 -7.85 13.57 -7.76
N ALA A 62 -6.75 13.51 -8.51
CA ALA A 62 -5.45 13.14 -8.00
C ALA A 62 -4.95 14.07 -6.89
N LEU A 63 -5.10 15.39 -7.07
CA LEU A 63 -4.73 16.37 -6.05
C LEU A 63 -5.54 16.18 -4.76
N VAL A 64 -6.85 16.00 -4.87
CA VAL A 64 -7.73 15.74 -3.70
C VAL A 64 -7.34 14.44 -3.01
N VAL A 65 -7.13 13.37 -3.77
CA VAL A 65 -6.71 12.06 -3.22
C VAL A 65 -5.38 12.18 -2.47
N VAL A 66 -4.39 12.87 -3.04
CA VAL A 66 -3.10 13.08 -2.37
C VAL A 66 -3.25 13.94 -1.12
N ALA A 67 -4.02 15.03 -1.18
CA ALA A 67 -4.24 15.94 -0.05
C ALA A 67 -4.95 15.21 1.13
N VAL A 68 -5.99 14.44 0.83
CA VAL A 68 -6.71 13.63 1.83
C VAL A 68 -5.82 12.49 2.34
N GLY A 69 -5.08 11.80 1.46
CA GLY A 69 -4.14 10.74 1.83
C GLY A 69 -3.03 11.23 2.77
N ALA A 70 -2.57 12.47 2.60
CA ALA A 70 -1.59 13.09 3.48
C ALA A 70 -2.09 13.28 4.94
N LEU A 71 -3.41 13.31 5.16
CA LEU A 71 -3.98 13.36 6.51
C LEU A 71 -3.81 12.04 7.28
N ILE A 72 -3.67 10.92 6.57
CA ILE A 72 -3.54 9.59 7.20
C ILE A 72 -2.31 9.50 8.11
N PRO A 73 -1.08 9.78 7.65
CA PRO A 73 0.09 9.74 8.53
C PRO A 73 0.03 10.82 9.63
N LEU A 74 -0.59 11.98 9.35
CA LEU A 74 -0.80 13.04 10.33
C LEU A 74 -1.76 12.60 11.44
N ALA A 75 -2.78 11.80 11.13
CA ALA A 75 -3.70 11.22 12.11
C ALA A 75 -3.10 10.01 12.85
N ALA A 76 -2.36 9.15 12.14
CA ALA A 76 -1.71 7.98 12.72
C ALA A 76 -0.71 8.34 13.80
N PHE A 77 0.14 9.32 13.54
CA PHE A 77 1.24 9.69 14.42
C PHE A 77 0.81 10.05 15.86
N PRO A 78 -0.16 10.96 16.10
CA PRO A 78 -0.60 11.27 17.45
C PRO A 78 -1.26 10.09 18.17
N VAL A 79 -1.97 9.21 17.46
CA VAL A 79 -2.53 7.98 18.03
C VAL A 79 -1.42 7.05 18.52
N LEU A 80 -0.41 6.81 17.68
CA LEU A 80 0.76 5.98 18.02
C LEU A 80 1.58 6.57 19.19
N ARG A 81 1.72 7.90 19.22
CA ARG A 81 2.48 8.61 20.26
C ARG A 81 1.76 8.69 21.59
N ARG A 82 0.48 9.13 21.59
CA ARG A 82 -0.25 9.45 22.82
C ARG A 82 -0.91 8.22 23.43
N ILE A 83 -1.56 7.39 22.59
CA ILE A 83 -2.27 6.20 23.07
C ILE A 83 -1.30 5.01 23.11
N GLY A 84 -0.55 4.78 22.03
CA GLY A 84 0.41 3.68 21.92
C GLY A 84 1.70 3.89 22.73
N LYS A 85 1.99 5.12 23.15
CA LYS A 85 3.21 5.50 23.90
C LYS A 85 4.50 5.05 23.20
N LEU A 86 4.47 4.89 21.87
CA LEU A 86 5.64 4.49 21.10
C LEU A 86 6.67 5.61 21.04
N SER A 87 7.92 5.26 20.77
CA SER A 87 8.98 6.23 20.49
C SER A 87 8.57 7.14 19.32
N ARG A 88 9.15 8.32 19.21
CA ARG A 88 8.87 9.22 18.09
C ARG A 88 9.32 8.60 16.76
N ALA A 89 10.46 7.92 16.75
CA ALA A 89 10.99 7.21 15.60
C ALA A 89 10.05 6.09 15.14
N ASP A 90 9.59 5.23 16.07
CA ASP A 90 8.67 4.14 15.74
C ASP A 90 7.32 4.66 15.26
N ALA A 91 6.76 5.66 15.97
CA ALA A 91 5.49 6.26 15.58
C ALA A 91 5.53 6.91 14.19
N GLY A 92 6.62 7.64 13.87
CA GLY A 92 6.81 8.23 12.55
C GLY A 92 7.01 7.18 11.45
N SER A 93 7.79 6.13 11.74
CA SER A 93 7.97 5.01 10.81
C SER A 93 6.65 4.29 10.54
N ILE A 94 5.89 3.93 11.58
CA ILE A 94 4.58 3.29 11.41
C ILE A 94 3.61 4.22 10.66
N ALA A 95 3.57 5.51 11.00
CA ALA A 95 2.73 6.49 10.30
C ALA A 95 3.06 6.57 8.80
N ALA A 96 4.35 6.52 8.43
CA ALA A 96 4.79 6.45 7.03
C ALA A 96 4.26 5.20 6.32
N HIS A 97 4.33 4.04 6.97
CA HIS A 97 3.82 2.79 6.41
C HIS A 97 2.30 2.83 6.16
N TYR A 98 1.55 3.42 7.12
CA TYR A 98 0.08 3.49 7.05
C TYR A 98 -0.47 4.64 6.22
N GLY A 99 0.33 5.65 5.95
CA GLY A 99 -0.03 6.72 5.02
C GLY A 99 0.37 6.42 3.57
N SER A 100 1.36 5.55 3.38
CA SER A 100 1.71 4.97 2.09
C SER A 100 0.79 3.79 1.77
N VAL A 101 0.84 3.28 0.55
CA VAL A 101 -0.12 2.30 0.04
C VAL A 101 0.53 0.95 -0.26
N SER A 102 -0.28 -0.09 -0.37
CA SER A 102 0.16 -1.42 -0.77
C SER A 102 -0.28 -1.75 -2.19
N VAL A 103 0.69 -1.86 -3.08
CA VAL A 103 0.48 -2.26 -4.49
C VAL A 103 -0.20 -3.62 -4.57
N VAL A 104 0.18 -4.56 -3.70
CA VAL A 104 -0.39 -5.92 -3.69
C VAL A 104 -1.84 -5.91 -3.20
N THR A 105 -2.15 -5.13 -2.16
CA THR A 105 -3.54 -4.98 -1.70
C THR A 105 -4.41 -4.36 -2.79
N PHE A 106 -3.91 -3.37 -3.52
CA PHE A 106 -4.56 -2.80 -4.69
C PHE A 106 -4.78 -3.85 -5.80
N ALA A 107 -3.78 -4.68 -6.11
CA ALA A 107 -3.88 -5.75 -7.10
C ALA A 107 -4.97 -6.76 -6.73
N VAL A 108 -5.03 -7.18 -5.46
CA VAL A 108 -6.06 -8.09 -4.96
C VAL A 108 -7.44 -7.42 -5.04
N GLY A 109 -7.57 -6.16 -4.64
CA GLY A 109 -8.81 -5.38 -4.76
C GLY A 109 -9.30 -5.28 -6.21
N SER A 110 -8.39 -4.99 -7.14
CA SER A 110 -8.69 -4.94 -8.57
C SER A 110 -9.14 -6.31 -9.12
N THR A 111 -8.48 -7.39 -8.69
CA THR A 111 -8.85 -8.75 -9.07
C THR A 111 -10.22 -9.15 -8.49
N TYR A 112 -10.49 -8.77 -7.24
CA TYR A 112 -11.78 -8.97 -6.58
C TYR A 112 -12.93 -8.28 -7.35
N LEU A 113 -12.74 -7.01 -7.72
CA LEU A 113 -13.73 -6.24 -8.50
C LEU A 113 -13.95 -6.86 -9.89
N ALA A 114 -12.88 -7.21 -10.59
CA ALA A 114 -12.97 -7.84 -11.91
C ALA A 114 -13.78 -9.14 -11.87
N ARG A 115 -13.65 -9.94 -10.81
CA ARG A 115 -14.45 -11.16 -10.61
C ARG A 115 -15.94 -10.87 -10.43
N LEU A 116 -16.28 -9.74 -9.80
CA LEU A 116 -17.66 -9.30 -9.62
C LEU A 116 -18.24 -8.59 -10.86
N GLY A 117 -17.47 -8.47 -11.94
CA GLY A 117 -17.86 -7.70 -13.12
C GLY A 117 -17.93 -6.19 -12.85
N GLN A 118 -17.32 -5.72 -11.75
CA GLN A 118 -17.27 -4.31 -11.39
C GLN A 118 -16.05 -3.66 -12.03
N THR A 119 -16.27 -2.50 -12.62
CA THR A 119 -15.20 -1.65 -13.19
C THR A 119 -14.84 -0.54 -12.22
N ALA A 120 -13.59 -0.10 -12.27
CA ALA A 120 -13.10 1.10 -11.61
C ALA A 120 -12.49 2.01 -12.68
N GLU A 121 -12.31 3.28 -12.37
CA GLU A 121 -11.64 4.23 -13.25
C GLU A 121 -10.21 3.77 -13.55
N GLY A 122 -9.83 3.79 -14.83
CA GLY A 122 -8.52 3.30 -15.27
C GLY A 122 -7.35 4.04 -14.65
N TYR A 123 -7.57 5.30 -14.23
CA TYR A 123 -6.54 6.13 -13.58
C TYR A 123 -6.32 5.81 -12.08
N MET A 124 -6.99 4.81 -11.50
CA MET A 124 -6.76 4.43 -10.10
C MET A 124 -5.30 4.02 -9.81
N THR A 125 -4.58 3.52 -10.81
CA THR A 125 -3.14 3.25 -10.69
C THR A 125 -2.32 4.53 -10.53
N VAL A 126 -2.76 5.65 -11.08
CA VAL A 126 -2.12 6.96 -10.85
C VAL A 126 -2.24 7.34 -9.38
N PHE A 127 -3.41 7.15 -8.77
CA PHE A 127 -3.62 7.41 -7.34
C PHE A 127 -2.73 6.52 -6.47
N LEU A 128 -2.60 5.23 -6.82
CA LEU A 128 -1.68 4.31 -6.16
C LEU A 128 -0.25 4.89 -6.12
N VAL A 129 0.28 5.31 -7.28
CA VAL A 129 1.65 5.83 -7.40
C VAL A 129 1.82 7.14 -6.62
N LEU A 130 0.86 8.06 -6.74
CA LEU A 130 0.95 9.37 -6.10
C LEU A 130 0.83 9.31 -4.58
N LEU A 131 0.14 8.32 -4.04
CA LEU A 131 -0.02 8.13 -2.59
C LEU A 131 1.23 7.54 -1.91
N GLU A 132 2.12 6.89 -2.64
CA GLU A 132 3.32 6.30 -2.03
C GLU A 132 4.24 7.36 -1.42
N PHE A 133 4.42 8.49 -2.10
CA PHE A 133 5.46 9.48 -1.76
C PHE A 133 5.14 10.37 -0.55
N PRO A 134 3.99 11.07 -0.46
CA PRO A 134 3.76 12.09 0.57
C PRO A 134 3.86 11.55 1.98
N ALA A 135 3.37 10.34 2.19
CA ALA A 135 3.36 9.70 3.51
C ALA A 135 4.75 9.37 4.04
N LEU A 136 5.66 8.97 3.16
CA LEU A 136 7.05 8.67 3.54
C LEU A 136 7.75 9.94 4.03
N VAL A 137 7.55 11.05 3.32
CA VAL A 137 8.09 12.36 3.72
C VAL A 137 7.47 12.84 5.02
N ILE A 138 6.15 12.80 5.14
CA ILE A 138 5.43 13.24 6.34
C ILE A 138 5.85 12.41 7.57
N GLY A 139 5.90 11.07 7.43
CA GLY A 139 6.30 10.20 8.53
C GLY A 139 7.74 10.42 8.98
N ALA A 140 8.67 10.63 8.03
CA ALA A 140 10.07 10.98 8.33
C ALA A 140 10.18 12.33 9.05
N LEU A 141 9.42 13.34 8.58
CA LEU A 141 9.34 14.65 9.22
C LEU A 141 8.86 14.55 10.68
N LEU A 142 7.75 13.83 10.90
CA LEU A 142 7.16 13.64 12.22
C LEU A 142 8.08 12.88 13.17
N ALA A 143 8.82 11.88 12.68
CA ALA A 143 9.79 11.12 13.45
C ALA A 143 10.91 12.01 14.00
N ARG A 144 11.38 12.94 13.19
CA ARG A 144 12.55 13.80 13.51
C ARG A 144 12.22 15.12 14.20
N GLN A 145 10.95 15.52 14.24
CA GLN A 145 10.54 16.72 15.02
C GLN A 145 10.91 16.55 16.49
N GLY A 146 11.79 17.36 17.01
CA GLY A 146 12.20 17.34 18.43
C GLY A 146 13.64 16.87 18.68
N GLU A 147 14.34 16.31 17.69
CA GLU A 147 15.79 16.05 17.80
C GLU A 147 16.60 17.37 17.91
N ARG A 148 15.97 18.50 17.53
CA ARG A 148 16.55 19.86 17.61
C ARG A 148 16.65 20.45 19.03
N SER A 149 16.18 19.75 20.06
CA SER A 149 16.07 20.32 21.41
C SER A 149 17.13 19.81 22.42
N ALA A 150 18.12 19.03 21.97
CA ALA A 150 19.24 18.68 22.85
C ALA A 150 20.33 19.77 22.73
N PRO A 151 20.62 20.52 23.80
CA PRO A 151 21.73 21.48 23.82
C PRO A 151 23.04 20.74 24.05
N SER A 152 23.58 20.12 23.05
CA SER A 152 24.96 19.63 23.03
C SER A 152 25.77 20.55 22.11
N GLY A 153 26.58 21.42 22.73
CA GLY A 153 27.52 22.28 22.03
C GLY A 153 28.44 21.47 21.13
N HIS A 154 28.59 21.91 19.87
CA HIS A 154 29.40 21.36 18.78
C HIS A 154 28.79 20.20 17.98
N ALA A 155 27.49 20.09 17.81
CA ALA A 155 26.93 19.32 16.75
C ALA A 155 26.69 20.23 15.53
N GLU A 156 27.28 19.92 14.38
CA GLU A 156 26.84 20.46 13.09
C GLU A 156 25.30 20.31 13.02
N PRO A 157 24.58 21.31 12.47
CA PRO A 157 23.13 21.17 12.33
C PRO A 157 22.87 19.85 11.58
N PRO A 158 22.03 18.96 12.11
CA PRO A 158 21.76 17.68 11.46
C PRO A 158 21.35 18.00 10.04
N SER A 159 22.24 17.68 9.09
CA SER A 159 21.98 17.86 7.67
C SER A 159 20.75 17.01 7.38
N TRP A 160 19.65 17.67 7.10
CA TRP A 160 18.42 17.01 6.77
C TRP A 160 18.68 16.15 5.50
N PRO A 161 18.58 14.82 5.54
CA PRO A 161 18.85 13.97 4.41
C PRO A 161 17.68 14.00 3.42
N PHE A 162 17.19 15.20 3.05
CA PHE A 162 16.17 15.31 2.01
C PHE A 162 16.64 14.64 0.73
N GLY A 163 17.85 14.92 0.30
CA GLY A 163 18.41 14.35 -0.90
C GLY A 163 18.41 12.81 -0.90
N PRO A 164 19.04 12.15 0.08
CA PRO A 164 19.04 10.70 0.19
C PRO A 164 17.63 10.09 0.34
N VAL A 165 16.75 10.69 1.14
CA VAL A 165 15.35 10.20 1.31
C VAL A 165 14.55 10.37 0.03
N LEU A 166 14.62 11.54 -0.61
CA LEU A 166 13.97 11.77 -1.90
C LEU A 166 14.51 10.83 -2.97
N HIS A 167 15.84 10.66 -3.02
CA HIS A 167 16.46 9.73 -3.96
C HIS A 167 15.96 8.30 -3.73
N GLU A 168 15.94 7.80 -2.47
CA GLU A 168 15.46 6.45 -2.16
C GLU A 168 13.98 6.28 -2.52
N VAL A 169 13.16 7.30 -2.28
CA VAL A 169 11.75 7.26 -2.64
C VAL A 169 11.56 7.28 -4.16
N PHE A 170 12.16 8.23 -4.88
CA PHE A 170 11.96 8.36 -6.33
C PHE A 170 12.76 7.34 -7.16
N ALA A 171 13.94 6.94 -6.72
CA ALA A 171 14.75 5.91 -7.35
C ALA A 171 14.46 4.51 -6.81
N GLY A 172 13.58 4.39 -5.82
CA GLY A 172 13.17 3.10 -5.25
C GLY A 172 12.51 2.20 -6.29
N LYS A 173 12.81 0.91 -6.22
CA LYS A 173 12.34 -0.12 -7.15
C LYS A 173 10.84 -0.02 -7.46
N SER A 174 10.01 0.16 -6.43
CA SER A 174 8.55 0.21 -6.60
C SER A 174 8.11 1.40 -7.46
N ILE A 175 8.60 2.59 -7.16
CA ILE A 175 8.22 3.81 -7.89
C ILE A 175 8.76 3.79 -9.31
N VAL A 176 10.02 3.41 -9.50
CA VAL A 176 10.62 3.31 -10.84
C VAL A 176 9.83 2.35 -11.74
N LEU A 177 9.45 1.17 -11.23
CA LEU A 177 8.73 0.18 -12.00
C LEU A 177 7.26 0.60 -12.27
N LEU A 178 6.59 1.18 -11.28
CA LEU A 178 5.21 1.65 -11.44
C LEU A 178 5.14 2.84 -12.39
N LEU A 179 5.97 3.88 -12.18
CA LEU A 179 6.02 5.06 -13.07
C LEU A 179 6.53 4.70 -14.46
N GLY A 180 7.58 3.87 -14.53
CA GLY A 180 8.11 3.40 -15.80
C GLY A 180 7.07 2.60 -16.59
N GLY A 181 6.41 1.64 -15.93
CA GLY A 181 5.32 0.87 -16.53
C GLY A 181 4.16 1.75 -16.97
N LEU A 182 3.73 2.70 -16.12
CA LEU A 182 2.67 3.66 -16.43
C LEU A 182 3.04 4.52 -17.64
N THR A 183 4.27 5.02 -17.69
CA THR A 183 4.76 5.84 -18.82
C THR A 183 4.80 5.01 -20.11
N ILE A 184 5.34 3.79 -20.06
CA ILE A 184 5.40 2.89 -21.22
C ILE A 184 3.98 2.57 -21.70
N GLY A 185 3.07 2.17 -20.80
CA GLY A 185 1.69 1.85 -21.15
C GLY A 185 0.94 3.04 -21.75
N TRP A 186 1.16 4.24 -21.20
CA TRP A 186 0.55 5.48 -21.70
C TRP A 186 1.06 5.86 -23.08
N LEU A 187 2.37 5.77 -23.32
CA LEU A 187 2.97 6.11 -24.61
C LEU A 187 2.66 5.08 -25.70
N ALA A 188 2.69 3.79 -25.36
CA ALA A 188 2.43 2.72 -26.30
C ALA A 188 0.93 2.55 -26.62
N GLY A 189 0.07 2.87 -25.66
CA GLY A 189 -1.37 2.67 -25.79
C GLY A 189 -1.79 1.20 -25.88
N PRO A 190 -3.10 0.93 -26.08
CA PRO A 190 -3.61 -0.44 -26.14
C PRO A 190 -2.96 -1.28 -27.23
N ASP A 191 -2.85 -0.73 -28.44
CA ASP A 191 -2.33 -1.46 -29.61
C ASP A 191 -0.84 -1.79 -29.47
N GLY A 192 -0.05 -0.88 -28.90
CA GLY A 192 1.38 -1.08 -28.68
C GLY A 192 1.69 -2.11 -27.58
N ILE A 193 0.80 -2.26 -26.60
CA ILE A 193 0.98 -3.23 -25.51
C ILE A 193 0.38 -4.60 -25.84
N ALA A 194 -0.58 -4.69 -26.76
CA ALA A 194 -1.27 -5.95 -27.12
C ALA A 194 -0.33 -7.16 -27.33
N PRO A 195 0.85 -7.06 -27.97
CA PRO A 195 1.77 -8.19 -28.09
C PRO A 195 2.30 -8.73 -26.75
N LEU A 196 2.18 -7.96 -25.67
CA LEU A 196 2.65 -8.29 -24.33
C LEU A 196 1.51 -8.77 -23.40
N ASP A 197 0.26 -8.74 -23.85
CA ASP A 197 -0.93 -9.05 -23.04
C ASP A 197 -0.85 -10.42 -22.39
N LEU A 198 -0.43 -11.44 -23.12
CA LEU A 198 -0.28 -12.81 -22.60
C LEU A 198 0.62 -12.84 -21.35
N VAL A 199 1.73 -12.11 -21.40
CA VAL A 199 2.73 -12.13 -20.32
C VAL A 199 2.28 -11.27 -19.15
N PHE A 200 1.90 -10.01 -19.40
CA PHE A 200 1.67 -9.05 -18.33
C PHE A 200 0.24 -9.03 -17.79
N PHE A 201 -0.75 -9.44 -18.58
CA PHE A 201 -2.14 -9.36 -18.16
C PHE A 201 -2.77 -10.73 -17.94
N ASP A 202 -2.58 -11.70 -18.83
CA ASP A 202 -3.20 -13.02 -18.67
C ASP A 202 -2.53 -13.85 -17.57
N LEU A 203 -1.20 -13.82 -17.47
CA LEU A 203 -0.46 -14.51 -16.41
C LEU A 203 -0.50 -13.79 -15.06
N PHE A 204 -0.97 -12.54 -15.01
CA PHE A 204 -0.94 -11.69 -13.81
C PHE A 204 -1.53 -12.37 -12.57
N LYS A 205 -2.73 -12.97 -12.70
CA LYS A 205 -3.42 -13.61 -11.57
C LYS A 205 -2.64 -14.82 -11.03
N GLY A 206 -2.03 -15.61 -11.89
CA GLY A 206 -1.22 -16.74 -11.49
C GLY A 206 0.03 -16.31 -10.74
N LEU A 207 0.74 -15.31 -11.25
CA LEU A 207 1.94 -14.77 -10.61
C LEU A 207 1.61 -14.03 -9.30
N LEU A 208 0.47 -13.34 -9.23
CA LEU A 208 -0.04 -12.76 -7.99
C LEU A 208 -0.34 -13.85 -6.94
N ALA A 209 -0.89 -15.00 -7.34
CA ALA A 209 -1.15 -16.10 -6.43
C ALA A 209 0.15 -16.65 -5.82
N PHE A 210 1.20 -16.85 -6.64
CA PHE A 210 2.52 -17.26 -6.15
C PHE A 210 3.13 -16.23 -5.20
N PHE A 211 2.99 -14.95 -5.54
CA PHE A 211 3.45 -13.87 -4.65
C PHE A 211 2.69 -13.88 -3.31
N LEU A 212 1.39 -14.10 -3.33
CA LEU A 212 0.58 -14.17 -2.11
C LEU A 212 0.89 -15.40 -1.26
N LEU A 213 1.28 -16.53 -1.87
CA LEU A 213 1.77 -17.70 -1.14
C LEU A 213 3.01 -17.32 -0.30
N GLU A 214 3.97 -16.62 -0.87
CA GLU A 214 5.15 -16.13 -0.15
C GLU A 214 4.75 -15.12 0.94
N MET A 215 3.84 -14.20 0.64
CA MET A 215 3.36 -13.24 1.63
C MET A 215 2.71 -13.93 2.84
N GLY A 216 2.03 -15.06 2.63
CA GLY A 216 1.50 -15.88 3.71
C GLY A 216 2.60 -16.48 4.59
N LEU A 217 3.66 -17.05 3.98
CA LEU A 217 4.84 -17.56 4.71
C LEU A 217 5.51 -16.44 5.52
N VAL A 218 5.74 -15.28 4.91
CA VAL A 218 6.36 -14.13 5.58
C VAL A 218 5.48 -13.62 6.71
N ALA A 219 4.17 -13.49 6.52
CA ALA A 219 3.24 -13.05 7.56
C ALA A 219 3.26 -13.99 8.77
N ALA A 220 3.27 -15.30 8.54
CA ALA A 220 3.38 -16.30 9.61
C ALA A 220 4.70 -16.16 10.38
N SER A 221 5.81 -15.88 9.71
CA SER A 221 7.12 -15.68 10.36
C SER A 221 7.18 -14.44 11.27
N ARG A 222 6.29 -13.46 11.07
CA ARG A 222 6.24 -12.20 11.84
C ARG A 222 5.35 -12.25 13.09
N ILE A 223 4.71 -13.38 13.35
CA ILE A 223 3.77 -13.50 14.48
C ILE A 223 4.43 -13.27 15.84
N ASP A 224 5.66 -13.72 16.02
CA ASP A 224 6.37 -13.48 17.29
C ASP A 224 6.72 -12.00 17.48
N ASP A 225 7.01 -11.28 16.41
CA ASP A 225 7.18 -9.81 16.43
C ASP A 225 5.88 -9.12 16.87
N LEU A 226 4.74 -9.61 16.36
CA LEU A 226 3.41 -9.09 16.71
C LEU A 226 3.04 -9.35 18.17
N ARG A 227 3.34 -10.52 18.71
CA ARG A 227 3.10 -10.83 20.14
C ARG A 227 3.87 -9.89 21.06
N ARG A 228 5.09 -9.46 20.65
CA ARG A 228 5.92 -8.51 21.40
C ARG A 228 5.42 -7.08 21.26
N ALA A 229 4.73 -6.74 20.16
CA ALA A 229 4.24 -5.40 19.87
C ALA A 229 3.07 -4.96 20.77
N GLY A 230 2.43 -5.89 21.48
CA GLY A 230 1.37 -5.62 22.45
C GLY A 230 -0.02 -5.39 21.80
N VAL A 231 -1.04 -5.43 22.67
CA VAL A 231 -2.46 -5.35 22.26
C VAL A 231 -2.78 -4.03 21.54
N PHE A 232 -2.11 -2.94 21.91
CA PHE A 232 -2.34 -1.65 21.26
C PHE A 232 -2.04 -1.70 19.76
N LEU A 233 -0.88 -2.26 19.37
CA LEU A 233 -0.49 -2.28 17.95
C LEU A 233 -1.36 -3.25 17.15
N LEU A 234 -1.83 -4.35 17.76
CA LEU A 234 -2.83 -5.24 17.17
C LEU A 234 -4.14 -4.50 16.87
N ALA A 235 -4.66 -3.75 17.86
CA ALA A 235 -5.87 -2.96 17.72
C ALA A 235 -5.68 -1.85 16.66
N PHE A 236 -4.57 -1.12 16.72
CA PHE A 236 -4.24 -0.08 15.75
C PHE A 236 -4.19 -0.63 14.34
N ALA A 237 -3.47 -1.74 14.12
CA ALA A 237 -3.29 -2.34 12.80
C ALA A 237 -4.58 -2.89 12.16
N THR A 238 -5.66 -2.98 12.94
CA THR A 238 -6.99 -3.40 12.47
C THR A 238 -7.96 -2.23 12.38
N LEU A 239 -8.05 -1.40 13.43
CA LEU A 239 -9.06 -0.33 13.52
C LEU A 239 -8.67 0.92 12.72
N PHE A 240 -7.37 1.26 12.69
CA PHE A 240 -6.91 2.43 11.94
C PHE A 240 -7.12 2.28 10.43
N PRO A 241 -6.82 1.13 9.78
CA PRO A 241 -7.20 0.85 8.40
C PRO A 241 -8.69 1.01 8.11
N LEU A 242 -9.57 0.58 9.01
CA LEU A 242 -11.02 0.77 8.85
C LEU A 242 -11.38 2.25 8.81
N SER A 243 -10.79 3.05 9.68
CA SER A 243 -11.01 4.52 9.71
C SER A 243 -10.48 5.19 8.44
N ALA A 244 -9.29 4.81 7.99
CA ALA A 244 -8.68 5.32 6.77
C ALA A 244 -9.47 4.87 5.52
N GLY A 245 -9.96 3.63 5.49
CA GLY A 245 -10.86 3.13 4.45
C GLY A 245 -12.18 3.90 4.42
N GLY A 246 -12.74 4.23 5.58
CA GLY A 246 -13.91 5.12 5.71
C GLY A 246 -13.66 6.50 5.09
N LEU A 247 -12.47 7.07 5.32
CA LEU A 247 -12.06 8.31 4.66
C LEU A 247 -12.00 8.16 3.14
N GLY A 248 -11.53 7.01 2.65
CA GLY A 248 -11.49 6.68 1.22
C GLY A 248 -12.89 6.54 0.60
N LEU A 249 -13.85 5.95 1.33
CA LEU A 249 -15.26 5.89 0.90
C LEU A 249 -15.84 7.29 0.73
N ILE A 250 -15.65 8.18 1.71
CA ILE A 250 -16.13 9.56 1.67
C ILE A 250 -15.49 10.32 0.52
N ALA A 251 -14.15 10.27 0.41
CA ALA A 251 -13.42 10.97 -0.65
C ALA A 251 -13.82 10.47 -2.04
N GLY A 252 -13.96 9.16 -2.22
CA GLY A 252 -14.38 8.57 -3.49
C GLY A 252 -15.81 8.97 -3.90
N GLN A 253 -16.74 9.02 -2.94
CA GLN A 253 -18.10 9.49 -3.19
C GLN A 253 -18.12 10.99 -3.58
N LEU A 254 -17.38 11.83 -2.85
CA LEU A 254 -17.30 13.27 -3.16
C LEU A 254 -16.66 13.54 -4.52
N LEU A 255 -15.75 12.68 -4.98
CA LEU A 255 -15.13 12.75 -6.30
C LEU A 255 -16.02 12.15 -7.41
N GLY A 256 -17.19 11.59 -7.08
CA GLY A 256 -18.09 10.96 -8.05
C GLY A 256 -17.52 9.70 -8.69
N LEU A 257 -16.64 8.98 -7.99
CA LEU A 257 -16.08 7.73 -8.49
C LEU A 257 -17.15 6.63 -8.58
N SER A 258 -16.96 5.69 -9.50
CA SER A 258 -17.75 4.46 -9.57
C SER A 258 -17.65 3.64 -8.27
N VAL A 259 -18.56 2.69 -8.06
CA VAL A 259 -18.49 1.76 -6.92
C VAL A 259 -17.12 1.07 -6.87
N GLY A 260 -16.57 0.69 -8.02
CA GLY A 260 -15.23 0.10 -8.09
C GLY A 260 -14.13 1.09 -7.70
N GLY A 261 -14.20 2.33 -8.18
CA GLY A 261 -13.24 3.39 -7.82
C GLY A 261 -13.28 3.74 -6.34
N ILE A 262 -14.49 3.89 -5.76
CA ILE A 262 -14.68 4.11 -4.31
C ILE A 262 -14.07 2.95 -3.51
N THR A 263 -14.33 1.70 -3.94
CA THR A 263 -13.78 0.50 -3.29
C THR A 263 -12.25 0.49 -3.33
N LEU A 264 -11.64 0.79 -4.48
CA LEU A 264 -10.19 0.81 -4.61
C LEU A 264 -9.56 1.97 -3.83
N LEU A 265 -10.18 3.16 -3.81
CA LEU A 265 -9.66 4.28 -3.02
C LEU A 265 -9.73 3.98 -1.52
N ALA A 266 -10.84 3.40 -1.04
CA ALA A 266 -10.95 2.94 0.34
C ALA A 266 -9.89 1.86 0.66
N THR A 267 -9.66 0.92 -0.24
CA THR A 267 -8.63 -0.11 -0.12
C THR A 267 -7.22 0.49 -0.07
N LEU A 268 -6.92 1.48 -0.91
CA LEU A 268 -5.64 2.18 -0.90
C LEU A 268 -5.39 2.86 0.45
N TYR A 269 -6.33 3.67 0.93
CA TYR A 269 -6.20 4.38 2.20
C TYR A 269 -6.15 3.44 3.42
N ALA A 270 -6.85 2.31 3.36
CA ALA A 270 -6.81 1.28 4.39
C ALA A 270 -5.59 0.37 4.33
N SER A 271 -4.78 0.45 3.28
CA SER A 271 -3.59 -0.38 3.14
C SER A 271 -2.40 0.22 3.89
N ALA A 272 -1.35 -0.58 4.04
CA ALA A 272 -0.09 -0.12 4.59
C ALA A 272 1.06 -0.64 3.72
N SER A 273 2.02 0.20 3.40
CA SER A 273 3.19 -0.19 2.60
C SER A 273 4.12 -1.09 3.41
N TYR A 274 4.56 -2.19 2.82
CA TYR A 274 5.56 -3.10 3.40
C TYR A 274 6.67 -3.46 2.41
N ILE A 275 6.69 -2.81 1.23
CA ILE A 275 7.76 -2.95 0.22
C ILE A 275 8.55 -1.64 0.14
N ALA A 276 7.92 -0.51 -0.16
CA ALA A 276 8.59 0.77 -0.34
C ALA A 276 8.93 1.46 1.00
N ALA A 277 7.99 1.52 1.95
CA ALA A 277 8.19 2.21 3.21
C ALA A 277 9.34 1.67 4.06
N PRO A 278 9.60 0.35 4.18
CA PRO A 278 10.73 -0.16 4.94
C PRO A 278 12.08 0.35 4.44
N ALA A 279 12.30 0.39 3.12
CA ALA A 279 13.55 0.87 2.52
C ALA A 279 13.76 2.37 2.82
N ALA A 280 12.74 3.19 2.56
CA ALA A 280 12.78 4.62 2.81
C ALA A 280 12.97 4.95 4.30
N MET A 281 12.25 4.26 5.20
CA MET A 281 12.33 4.53 6.63
C MET A 281 13.64 4.04 7.26
N ARG A 282 14.28 3.02 6.73
CA ARG A 282 15.62 2.60 7.17
C ARG A 282 16.66 3.72 7.00
N ILE A 283 16.53 4.50 5.93
CA ILE A 283 17.42 5.64 5.64
C ILE A 283 16.95 6.89 6.41
N ALA A 284 15.65 7.18 6.35
CA ALA A 284 15.09 8.39 6.93
C ALA A 284 15.08 8.37 8.46
N VAL A 285 14.82 7.24 9.08
CA VAL A 285 14.62 7.07 10.53
C VAL A 285 15.31 5.79 11.03
N PRO A 286 16.65 5.71 11.01
CA PRO A 286 17.39 4.49 11.36
C PRO A 286 17.18 4.04 12.82
N ALA A 287 16.72 4.95 13.69
CA ALA A 287 16.40 4.65 15.10
C ALA A 287 15.04 3.91 15.27
N ALA A 288 14.21 3.83 14.23
CA ALA A 288 12.94 3.11 14.28
C ALA A 288 13.16 1.60 14.24
N ASN A 289 12.33 0.87 15.00
CA ASN A 289 12.32 -0.59 14.97
C ASN A 289 11.48 -1.12 13.78
N PRO A 290 12.10 -1.65 12.72
CA PRO A 290 11.36 -2.09 11.54
C PRO A 290 10.44 -3.29 11.82
N ALA A 291 10.69 -4.08 12.86
CA ALA A 291 9.83 -5.21 13.22
C ALA A 291 8.41 -4.75 13.60
N LEU A 292 8.27 -3.57 14.23
CA LEU A 292 6.97 -3.02 14.61
C LEU A 292 6.17 -2.59 13.39
N SER A 293 6.78 -1.83 12.48
CA SER A 293 6.09 -1.29 11.30
C SER A 293 5.78 -2.39 10.28
N ILE A 294 6.75 -3.25 9.96
CA ILE A 294 6.56 -4.36 9.01
C ILE A 294 5.61 -5.40 9.61
N GLY A 295 5.77 -5.74 10.88
CA GLY A 295 4.89 -6.67 11.59
C GLY A 295 3.44 -6.21 11.56
N ALA A 296 3.17 -4.95 11.89
CA ALA A 296 1.81 -4.39 11.85
C ALA A 296 1.25 -4.37 10.42
N ALA A 297 2.02 -3.85 9.44
CA ALA A 297 1.57 -3.71 8.07
C ALA A 297 1.32 -5.06 7.38
N LEU A 298 2.30 -5.97 7.44
CA LEU A 298 2.25 -7.24 6.72
C LEU A 298 1.58 -8.37 7.53
N GLY A 299 1.80 -8.39 8.85
CA GLY A 299 1.30 -9.48 9.69
C GLY A 299 -0.15 -9.30 10.14
N ILE A 300 -0.70 -8.08 10.15
CA ILE A 300 -2.07 -7.81 10.60
C ILE A 300 -2.88 -7.11 9.52
N THR A 301 -2.46 -5.91 9.12
CA THR A 301 -3.26 -5.06 8.23
C THR A 301 -3.46 -5.70 6.86
N PHE A 302 -2.41 -6.30 6.30
CA PHE A 302 -2.49 -6.94 5.00
C PHE A 302 -3.49 -8.11 4.99
N PRO A 303 -3.37 -9.17 5.84
CA PRO A 303 -4.34 -10.26 5.87
C PRO A 303 -5.75 -9.78 6.24
N PHE A 304 -5.88 -8.80 7.13
CA PHE A 304 -7.17 -8.20 7.46
C PHE A 304 -7.83 -7.58 6.23
N ASN A 305 -7.10 -6.79 5.45
CA ASN A 305 -7.63 -6.18 4.23
C ASN A 305 -8.00 -7.22 3.17
N LEU A 306 -7.21 -8.28 3.00
CA LEU A 306 -7.51 -9.34 2.04
C LEU A 306 -8.81 -10.08 2.37
N ILE A 307 -9.01 -10.41 3.64
CA ILE A 307 -10.09 -11.30 4.08
C ILE A 307 -11.37 -10.52 4.42
N VAL A 308 -11.23 -9.37 5.07
CA VAL A 308 -12.34 -8.59 5.61
C VAL A 308 -12.47 -7.23 4.93
N GLY A 309 -11.37 -6.48 4.84
CA GLY A 309 -11.37 -5.08 4.42
C GLY A 309 -11.93 -4.88 3.01
N ILE A 310 -11.34 -5.52 1.99
CA ILE A 310 -11.77 -5.37 0.59
C ILE A 310 -13.25 -5.69 0.41
N PRO A 311 -13.78 -6.85 0.87
CA PRO A 311 -15.21 -7.15 0.79
C PRO A 311 -16.09 -6.15 1.55
N LEU A 312 -15.64 -5.67 2.71
CA LEU A 312 -16.34 -4.68 3.51
C LEU A 312 -16.42 -3.33 2.79
N TYR A 313 -15.29 -2.83 2.30
CA TYR A 313 -15.23 -1.55 1.56
C TYR A 313 -16.08 -1.59 0.31
N HIS A 314 -16.11 -2.73 -0.39
CA HIS A 314 -16.98 -2.89 -1.56
C HIS A 314 -18.49 -2.79 -1.19
N ARG A 315 -18.92 -3.47 -0.13
CA ARG A 315 -20.31 -3.37 0.34
C ARG A 315 -20.65 -1.96 0.77
N LEU A 316 -19.77 -1.30 1.52
CA LEU A 316 -19.97 0.07 1.94
C LEU A 316 -19.97 1.04 0.75
N ALA A 317 -19.12 0.84 -0.25
CA ALA A 317 -19.10 1.64 -1.48
C ALA A 317 -20.42 1.53 -2.25
N GLN A 318 -21.00 0.33 -2.35
CA GLN A 318 -22.32 0.13 -2.95
C GLN A 318 -23.40 0.93 -2.20
N TYR A 319 -23.38 0.85 -0.85
CA TYR A 319 -24.35 1.55 -0.02
C TYR A 319 -24.22 3.09 -0.13
N VAL A 320 -22.99 3.59 -0.04
CA VAL A 320 -22.71 5.04 -0.12
C VAL A 320 -23.06 5.59 -1.51
N HIS A 321 -22.75 4.84 -2.56
CA HIS A 321 -23.05 5.24 -3.94
C HIS A 321 -24.57 5.30 -4.20
N GLN A 322 -25.36 4.35 -3.67
CA GLN A 322 -26.81 4.36 -3.77
C GLN A 322 -27.47 5.49 -2.94
N ALA A 323 -26.87 5.87 -1.82
CA ALA A 323 -27.41 6.93 -0.96
C ALA A 323 -27.10 8.35 -1.48
N GLY A 324 -26.13 8.50 -2.38
CA GLY A 324 -25.70 9.79 -2.93
C GLY A 324 -26.20 10.07 -4.35
N GLY A 325 -26.84 9.11 -5.02
CA GLY A 325 -27.51 9.26 -6.32
C GLY A 325 -29.00 9.35 -6.13
#